data_ce0c3acf3c530e778c46ad285db1ccc3
#
_entry.id   ce0c3acf3c530e778c46ad285db1ccc3
#
_cell.length_a   1.000
_cell.length_b   1.000
_cell.length_c   1.000
_cell.angle_alpha   90.00
_cell.angle_beta   90.00
_cell.angle_gamma   90.00
#
_symmetry.space_group_name_H-M   'P 1'
#
loop_
_entity.id
_entity.type
_entity.pdbx_description
1 polymer ?
#
loop_
_entity_poly.entity_id
_entity_poly.type
_entity_poly.pdbx_seq_one_letter_code
_entity_poly.pdbx_strand_id
1 'polypeptide(L)'
;MELFGLWRAGLWLGRAMSWCVLEPRPPGKRWLSRVAGLGNPGLPGTRHSVGMAVLGQLAGRLRVAESWARDRRCAADLALAWLGDAQLALLRPWGLMNVNGRSVARATELFGLTAEEVCLVHDELHKPLGKLALKLGGSARGRSGVRSCISCLDSNMMPRLRVGIGRPTHPDTVRGYVLGYFAPAEQELLPPLLSATDLLLDHVRERSQRPSSSP
;
A
#
# COMPACT_ATOMS: atom_id res chain seq x y z
N MET A 1 33.85 -62.10 6.15
CA MET A 1 32.56 -62.08 5.44
C MET A 1 31.65 -61.19 6.24
N GLU A 2 31.71 -59.99 5.95
CA GLU A 2 30.83 -59.05 5.27
C GLU A 2 29.34 -59.26 5.55
N LEU A 3 28.71 -58.23 6.11
CA LEU A 3 27.45 -57.73 5.60
C LEU A 3 27.14 -56.31 6.17
N PHE A 4 27.06 -55.42 5.24
CA PHE A 4 26.70 -54.01 5.36
C PHE A 4 25.28 -53.82 5.88
N GLY A 5 25.09 -52.92 6.84
CA GLY A 5 23.80 -52.38 7.28
C GLY A 5 23.68 -50.90 6.95
N LEU A 6 22.97 -50.56 5.91
CA LEU A 6 22.65 -49.21 5.45
C LEU A 6 21.78 -48.48 6.46
N TRP A 7 22.31 -47.43 7.07
CA TRP A 7 21.55 -46.42 7.80
C TRP A 7 20.99 -45.38 6.82
N ARG A 8 19.70 -45.45 6.58
CA ARG A 8 18.97 -44.35 5.90
C ARG A 8 18.92 -43.15 6.79
N ALA A 9 19.72 -42.13 6.51
CA ALA A 9 19.57 -40.79 7.06
C ALA A 9 18.30 -40.16 6.48
N GLY A 10 17.27 -40.04 7.30
CA GLY A 10 16.07 -39.25 6.99
C GLY A 10 16.41 -37.78 6.93
N LEU A 11 16.46 -37.22 5.74
CA LEU A 11 16.51 -35.77 5.51
C LEU A 11 15.26 -35.12 6.05
N TRP A 12 15.32 -34.60 7.25
CA TRP A 12 14.42 -33.57 7.73
C TRP A 12 14.75 -32.27 6.97
N LEU A 13 14.05 -32.03 5.88
CA LEU A 13 13.97 -30.70 5.27
C LEU A 13 13.20 -29.79 6.24
N GLY A 14 13.91 -29.26 7.22
CA GLY A 14 13.47 -28.13 8.00
C GLY A 14 13.23 -26.98 7.04
N ARG A 15 11.96 -26.68 6.79
CA ARG A 15 11.51 -25.47 6.08
C ARG A 15 12.00 -24.29 6.91
N ALA A 16 13.20 -23.81 6.59
CA ALA A 16 13.71 -22.55 7.12
C ALA A 16 12.69 -21.48 6.79
N MET A 17 11.93 -21.03 7.78
CA MET A 17 11.17 -19.78 7.70
C MET A 17 12.20 -18.68 7.53
N SER A 18 12.48 -18.34 6.28
CA SER A 18 13.27 -17.18 5.92
C SER A 18 12.51 -15.96 6.45
N TRP A 19 12.94 -15.48 7.60
CA TRP A 19 12.62 -14.15 8.08
C TRP A 19 13.28 -13.20 7.10
N CYS A 20 12.58 -12.84 6.04
CA CYS A 20 13.01 -11.77 5.14
C CYS A 20 12.97 -10.46 5.96
N VAL A 21 14.02 -10.22 6.70
CA VAL A 21 14.31 -8.90 7.23
C VAL A 21 14.58 -8.05 5.99
N LEU A 22 13.62 -7.19 5.65
CA LEU A 22 13.82 -6.21 4.60
C LEU A 22 14.97 -5.32 5.07
N GLU A 23 16.14 -5.52 4.49
CA GLU A 23 17.33 -4.76 4.86
C GLU A 23 17.12 -3.28 4.52
N PRO A 24 17.56 -2.37 5.42
CA PRO A 24 17.59 -0.95 5.10
C PRO A 24 18.50 -0.73 3.90
N ARG A 25 18.08 0.16 3.03
CA ARG A 25 18.69 0.70 1.83
C ARG A 25 20.12 0.22 1.54
N PRO A 26 20.35 -0.69 0.58
CA PRO A 26 21.70 -1.00 0.14
C PRO A 26 22.33 0.24 -0.51
N PRO A 27 23.62 0.54 -0.21
CA PRO A 27 24.29 1.68 -0.80
C PRO A 27 24.25 1.59 -2.33
N GLY A 28 23.83 2.67 -2.99
CA GLY A 28 23.78 2.79 -4.45
C GLY A 28 22.44 2.48 -5.13
N LYS A 29 21.45 1.90 -4.45
CA LYS A 29 20.10 1.68 -5.04
C LYS A 29 19.13 2.79 -4.62
N ARG A 30 18.44 3.36 -5.60
CA ARG A 30 17.50 4.46 -5.39
C ARG A 30 16.12 3.90 -5.04
N TRP A 31 15.64 4.15 -3.83
CA TRP A 31 14.25 3.97 -3.50
C TRP A 31 13.43 5.06 -4.19
N LEU A 32 12.49 4.69 -5.02
CA LEU A 32 11.75 5.65 -5.81
C LEU A 32 10.54 6.21 -5.10
N SER A 33 9.80 5.36 -4.43
CA SER A 33 8.52 5.75 -3.88
C SER A 33 7.94 4.62 -3.02
N ARG A 34 7.02 5.00 -2.15
CA ARG A 34 6.18 4.03 -1.45
C ARG A 34 4.73 4.27 -1.83
N VAL A 35 3.99 3.19 -2.04
CA VAL A 35 2.54 3.25 -2.19
C VAL A 35 1.90 2.59 -0.97
N ALA A 36 1.15 3.37 -0.20
CA ALA A 36 0.42 2.91 0.97
C ALA A 36 -1.08 2.85 0.66
N GLY A 37 -1.66 1.65 0.69
CA GLY A 37 -3.10 1.45 0.59
C GLY A 37 -3.75 1.63 1.96
N LEU A 38 -4.51 2.71 2.13
CA LEU A 38 -5.24 2.96 3.37
C LEU A 38 -6.54 2.17 3.42
N GLY A 39 -6.90 1.70 4.60
CA GLY A 39 -8.12 0.91 4.79
C GLY A 39 -8.17 0.22 6.15
N ASN A 40 -9.14 -0.67 6.29
CA ASN A 40 -9.32 -1.53 7.45
C ASN A 40 -8.99 -2.97 7.08
N PRO A 41 -7.88 -3.56 7.52
CA PRO A 41 -7.47 -4.90 7.11
C PRO A 41 -8.48 -6.00 7.50
N GLY A 42 -9.20 -5.82 8.60
CA GLY A 42 -10.29 -6.73 9.03
C GLY A 42 -11.59 -6.62 8.23
N LEU A 43 -11.68 -5.67 7.29
CA LEU A 43 -12.86 -5.42 6.47
C LEU A 43 -12.48 -5.32 4.97
N PRO A 44 -11.91 -6.39 4.39
CA PRO A 44 -11.56 -6.39 2.97
C PRO A 44 -12.83 -6.28 2.10
N GLY A 45 -12.71 -5.65 0.92
CA GLY A 45 -13.84 -5.49 0.00
C GLY A 45 -14.83 -4.38 0.36
N THR A 46 -14.70 -3.73 1.52
CA THR A 46 -15.53 -2.56 1.85
C THR A 46 -15.04 -1.31 1.11
N ARG A 47 -15.94 -0.32 0.95
CA ARG A 47 -15.61 0.95 0.30
C ARG A 47 -14.43 1.65 0.97
N HIS A 48 -14.35 1.59 2.29
CA HIS A 48 -13.26 2.19 3.07
C HIS A 48 -11.91 1.47 2.90
N SER A 49 -11.91 0.24 2.40
CA SER A 49 -10.70 -0.57 2.14
C SER A 49 -10.30 -0.59 0.66
N VAL A 50 -10.92 0.24 -0.20
CA VAL A 50 -10.62 0.30 -1.63
C VAL A 50 -9.14 0.63 -1.91
N GLY A 51 -8.49 1.42 -1.04
CA GLY A 51 -7.06 1.71 -1.14
C GLY A 51 -6.20 0.44 -1.04
N MET A 52 -6.56 -0.49 -0.16
CA MET A 52 -5.89 -1.79 -0.04
C MET A 52 -6.19 -2.70 -1.24
N ALA A 53 -7.39 -2.63 -1.82
CA ALA A 53 -7.75 -3.38 -3.01
C ALA A 53 -6.93 -2.93 -4.23
N VAL A 54 -6.79 -1.62 -4.45
CA VAL A 54 -5.92 -1.04 -5.50
C VAL A 54 -4.47 -1.50 -5.31
N LEU A 55 -3.99 -1.50 -4.07
CA LEU A 55 -2.63 -1.96 -3.77
C LEU A 55 -2.44 -3.45 -4.09
N GLY A 56 -3.45 -4.28 -3.85
CA GLY A 56 -3.45 -5.70 -4.24
C GLY A 56 -3.35 -5.88 -5.75
N GLN A 57 -4.10 -5.10 -6.53
CA GLN A 57 -4.02 -5.10 -7.99
C GLN A 57 -2.64 -4.63 -8.49
N LEU A 58 -2.08 -3.59 -7.87
CA LEU A 58 -0.74 -3.11 -8.19
C LEU A 58 0.33 -4.19 -7.92
N ALA A 59 0.22 -4.91 -6.80
CA ALA A 59 1.11 -6.02 -6.48
C ALA A 59 1.02 -7.14 -7.52
N GLY A 60 -0.19 -7.47 -8.00
CA GLY A 60 -0.42 -8.42 -9.08
C GLY A 60 0.26 -7.99 -10.39
N ARG A 61 0.10 -6.74 -10.81
CA ARG A 61 0.74 -6.18 -12.01
C ARG A 61 2.27 -6.17 -11.93
N LEU A 62 2.81 -5.94 -10.73
CA LEU A 62 4.25 -5.94 -10.47
C LEU A 62 4.79 -7.36 -10.17
N ARG A 63 3.94 -8.39 -10.24
CA ARG A 63 4.27 -9.81 -9.99
C ARG A 63 4.86 -10.06 -8.59
N VAL A 64 4.39 -9.30 -7.61
CA VAL A 64 4.78 -9.43 -6.20
C VAL A 64 3.60 -9.76 -5.28
N ALA A 65 2.47 -10.22 -5.85
CA ALA A 65 1.27 -10.54 -5.08
C ALA A 65 1.49 -11.61 -4.00
N GLU A 66 2.42 -12.54 -4.22
CA GLU A 66 2.77 -13.61 -3.30
C GLU A 66 3.97 -13.26 -2.39
N SER A 67 4.52 -12.03 -2.53
CA SER A 67 5.74 -11.61 -1.84
C SER A 67 5.48 -10.73 -0.61
N TRP A 68 4.24 -10.71 -0.12
CA TRP A 68 3.91 -9.94 1.08
C TRP A 68 4.58 -10.52 2.32
N ALA A 69 5.38 -9.72 3.00
CA ALA A 69 6.03 -10.06 4.25
C ALA A 69 5.50 -9.20 5.40
N ARG A 70 5.26 -9.83 6.56
CA ARG A 70 4.86 -9.11 7.77
C ARG A 70 6.06 -8.38 8.36
N ASP A 71 5.96 -7.07 8.55
CA ASP A 71 6.99 -6.28 9.21
C ASP A 71 6.45 -5.62 10.49
N ARG A 72 6.90 -6.13 11.63
CA ARG A 72 6.49 -5.64 12.96
C ARG A 72 7.03 -4.24 13.26
N ARG A 73 8.13 -3.83 12.63
CA ARG A 73 8.76 -2.52 12.86
C ARG A 73 7.82 -1.40 12.43
N CYS A 74 7.14 -1.57 11.31
CA CYS A 74 6.14 -0.62 10.83
C CYS A 74 4.68 -1.06 11.04
N ALA A 75 4.44 -2.23 11.64
CA ALA A 75 3.11 -2.81 11.85
C ALA A 75 2.29 -2.84 10.53
N ALA A 76 2.86 -3.43 9.49
CA ALA A 76 2.28 -3.52 8.16
C ALA A 76 2.77 -4.77 7.42
N ASP A 77 2.03 -5.17 6.38
CA ASP A 77 2.57 -6.06 5.36
C ASP A 77 3.28 -5.20 4.30
N LEU A 78 4.44 -5.66 3.89
CA LEU A 78 5.30 -5.04 2.88
C LEU A 78 5.51 -5.98 1.70
N ALA A 79 5.49 -5.45 0.49
CA ALA A 79 6.00 -6.13 -0.69
C ALA A 79 6.93 -5.18 -1.45
N LEU A 80 8.05 -5.71 -1.94
CA LEU A 80 9.03 -4.94 -2.70
C LEU A 80 8.95 -5.33 -4.17
N ALA A 81 8.85 -4.33 -5.03
CA ALA A 81 8.82 -4.51 -6.47
C ALA A 81 9.92 -3.68 -7.14
N TRP A 82 10.32 -4.09 -8.33
CA TRP A 82 11.22 -3.33 -9.18
C TRP A 82 10.45 -2.63 -10.28
N LEU A 83 10.77 -1.37 -10.50
CA LEU A 83 10.25 -0.56 -11.60
C LEU A 83 11.43 0.08 -12.32
N GLY A 84 11.94 -0.58 -13.37
CA GLY A 84 13.24 -0.27 -13.92
C GLY A 84 14.36 -0.48 -12.88
N ASP A 85 15.23 0.49 -12.73
CA ASP A 85 16.36 0.44 -11.78
C ASP A 85 15.99 0.81 -10.34
N ALA A 86 14.72 1.09 -10.12
CA ALA A 86 14.27 1.59 -8.85
C ALA A 86 13.36 0.62 -8.09
N GLN A 87 13.41 0.67 -6.78
CA GLN A 87 12.64 -0.18 -5.91
C GLN A 87 11.40 0.55 -5.37
N LEU A 88 10.25 -0.06 -5.55
CA LEU A 88 8.96 0.39 -5.05
C LEU A 88 8.54 -0.47 -3.87
N ALA A 89 8.25 0.15 -2.73
CA ALA A 89 7.69 -0.55 -1.58
C ALA A 89 6.18 -0.35 -1.52
N LEU A 90 5.45 -1.45 -1.44
CA LEU A 90 4.00 -1.48 -1.24
C LEU A 90 3.71 -1.74 0.24
N LEU A 91 2.82 -0.96 0.84
CA LEU A 91 2.53 -0.99 2.28
C LEU A 91 1.05 -1.21 2.55
N ARG A 92 0.72 -2.27 3.28
CA ARG A 92 -0.62 -2.52 3.87
C ARG A 92 -0.57 -2.38 5.39
N PRO A 93 -1.04 -1.27 5.98
CA PRO A 93 -1.12 -1.10 7.42
C PRO A 93 -2.01 -2.16 8.09
N TRP A 94 -1.62 -2.64 9.29
CA TRP A 94 -2.46 -3.55 10.08
C TRP A 94 -3.48 -2.82 10.95
N GLY A 95 -3.28 -1.55 11.20
CA GLY A 95 -4.19 -0.74 12.00
C GLY A 95 -5.47 -0.36 11.25
N LEU A 96 -6.48 0.08 11.99
CA LEU A 96 -7.68 0.66 11.41
C LEU A 96 -7.35 1.94 10.65
N MET A 97 -8.24 2.33 9.71
CA MET A 97 -8.06 3.50 8.83
C MET A 97 -7.60 4.76 9.58
N ASN A 98 -8.19 5.05 10.73
CA ASN A 98 -7.88 6.25 11.51
C ASN A 98 -6.52 6.25 12.21
N VAL A 99 -5.80 5.12 12.22
CA VAL A 99 -4.46 4.96 12.78
C VAL A 99 -3.43 4.45 11.77
N ASN A 100 -3.80 4.31 10.50
CA ASN A 100 -2.90 3.87 9.42
C ASN A 100 -1.62 4.73 9.35
N GLY A 101 -1.70 6.02 9.72
CA GLY A 101 -0.57 6.95 9.69
C GLY A 101 0.63 6.49 10.51
N ARG A 102 0.42 5.77 11.61
CA ARG A 102 1.52 5.23 12.42
C ARG A 102 2.39 4.23 11.63
N SER A 103 1.74 3.33 10.89
CA SER A 103 2.45 2.36 10.04
C SER A 103 3.15 3.06 8.88
N VAL A 104 2.49 4.04 8.28
CA VAL A 104 3.05 4.83 7.17
C VAL A 104 4.29 5.58 7.63
N ALA A 105 4.23 6.29 8.78
CA ALA A 105 5.36 7.07 9.31
C ALA A 105 6.55 6.18 9.67
N ARG A 106 6.34 5.11 10.44
CA ARG A 106 7.41 4.15 10.78
C ARG A 106 8.08 3.55 9.56
N ALA A 107 7.27 3.22 8.57
CA ALA A 107 7.80 2.68 7.33
C ALA A 107 8.56 3.76 6.53
N THR A 108 8.14 5.03 6.56
CA THR A 108 8.83 6.16 5.92
C THR A 108 10.20 6.38 6.55
N GLU A 109 10.27 6.36 7.88
CA GLU A 109 11.50 6.43 8.65
C GLU A 109 12.42 5.23 8.34
N LEU A 110 11.91 4.00 8.40
CA LEU A 110 12.66 2.76 8.15
C LEU A 110 13.39 2.75 6.82
N PHE A 111 12.81 3.37 5.79
CA PHE A 111 13.41 3.42 4.45
C PHE A 111 14.06 4.76 4.11
N GLY A 112 14.13 5.68 5.06
CA GLY A 112 14.75 7.00 4.88
C GLY A 112 14.08 7.82 3.77
N LEU A 113 12.73 7.80 3.71
CA LEU A 113 11.93 8.52 2.73
C LEU A 113 11.38 9.81 3.33
N THR A 114 11.07 10.76 2.45
CA THR A 114 10.32 11.97 2.79
C THR A 114 8.81 11.73 2.62
N ALA A 115 7.98 12.61 3.19
CA ALA A 115 6.52 12.53 3.00
C ALA A 115 6.10 12.61 1.53
N GLU A 116 6.82 13.36 0.71
CA GLU A 116 6.56 13.52 -0.72
C GLU A 116 6.80 12.23 -1.52
N GLU A 117 7.64 11.35 -1.02
CA GLU A 117 7.96 10.07 -1.64
C GLU A 117 6.96 8.97 -1.28
N VAL A 118 5.93 9.28 -0.47
CA VAL A 118 4.90 8.36 -0.03
C VAL A 118 3.57 8.69 -0.70
N CYS A 119 3.15 7.90 -1.66
CA CYS A 119 1.84 8.02 -2.30
C CYS A 119 0.78 7.25 -1.49
N LEU A 120 -0.25 7.93 -1.02
CA LEU A 120 -1.38 7.32 -0.33
C LEU A 120 -2.48 6.95 -1.33
N VAL A 121 -3.10 5.78 -1.17
CA VAL A 121 -4.29 5.39 -1.92
C VAL A 121 -5.46 5.25 -0.96
N HIS A 122 -6.55 5.97 -1.19
CA HIS A 122 -7.68 5.98 -0.28
C HIS A 122 -9.02 6.24 -0.99
N ASP A 123 -10.11 5.92 -0.31
CA ASP A 123 -11.49 6.23 -0.72
C ASP A 123 -11.78 7.73 -0.74
N GLU A 124 -12.68 8.15 -1.63
CA GLU A 124 -13.11 9.53 -1.79
C GLU A 124 -14.63 9.63 -1.95
N LEU A 125 -15.32 10.05 -0.88
CA LEU A 125 -16.78 10.22 -0.85
C LEU A 125 -17.32 11.30 -1.80
N HIS A 126 -16.52 12.32 -2.11
CA HIS A 126 -16.97 13.45 -2.94
C HIS A 126 -16.69 13.24 -4.43
N LYS A 127 -16.34 12.01 -4.82
CA LYS A 127 -16.17 11.64 -6.21
C LYS A 127 -17.14 10.54 -6.60
N PRO A 128 -17.72 10.60 -7.82
CA PRO A 128 -18.52 9.51 -8.34
C PRO A 128 -17.77 8.19 -8.24
N LEU A 129 -18.52 7.10 -8.11
CA LEU A 129 -17.98 5.74 -8.05
C LEU A 129 -17.04 5.48 -9.24
N GLY A 130 -15.86 4.92 -8.95
CA GLY A 130 -14.84 4.58 -9.94
C GLY A 130 -14.03 5.77 -10.48
N LYS A 131 -14.39 7.03 -10.19
CA LYS A 131 -13.60 8.18 -10.65
C LYS A 131 -12.32 8.33 -9.84
N LEU A 132 -11.20 8.47 -10.56
CA LEU A 132 -9.86 8.59 -9.98
C LEU A 132 -9.39 10.05 -10.03
N ALA A 133 -8.57 10.44 -9.07
CA ALA A 133 -7.85 11.70 -9.12
C ALA A 133 -6.58 11.65 -8.27
N LEU A 134 -5.47 11.99 -8.90
CA LEU A 134 -4.21 12.24 -8.21
C LEU A 134 -4.23 13.66 -7.63
N LYS A 135 -3.75 13.81 -6.39
CA LYS A 135 -3.55 15.08 -5.70
C LYS A 135 -2.16 15.09 -5.08
N LEU A 136 -1.38 16.11 -5.37
CA LEU A 136 0.04 16.19 -4.98
C LEU A 136 0.28 16.70 -3.54
N GLY A 137 -0.73 16.71 -2.70
CA GLY A 137 -0.60 17.16 -1.30
C GLY A 137 -1.79 17.97 -0.80
N GLY A 138 -1.63 18.64 0.36
CA GLY A 138 -2.61 19.55 0.98
C GLY A 138 -3.54 18.87 2.00
N SER A 139 -4.59 19.55 2.45
CA SER A 139 -5.43 19.16 3.59
C SER A 139 -6.15 17.82 3.42
N ALA A 140 -6.43 17.15 4.53
CA ALA A 140 -7.15 15.87 4.57
C ALA A 140 -8.64 15.98 4.20
N ARG A 141 -9.24 17.16 4.28
CA ARG A 141 -10.67 17.43 4.05
C ARG A 141 -11.59 16.43 4.79
N GLY A 142 -11.30 16.19 6.08
CA GLY A 142 -12.14 15.34 6.94
C GLY A 142 -11.87 13.82 6.85
N ARG A 143 -10.95 13.33 5.99
CA ARG A 143 -10.65 11.89 5.86
C ARG A 143 -9.72 11.42 6.97
N SER A 144 -10.22 10.48 7.79
CA SER A 144 -9.53 10.00 8.99
C SER A 144 -8.17 9.39 8.69
N GLY A 145 -8.06 8.54 7.67
CA GLY A 145 -6.79 7.89 7.29
C GLY A 145 -5.74 8.88 6.82
N VAL A 146 -6.12 9.83 5.95
CA VAL A 146 -5.22 10.89 5.47
C VAL A 146 -4.81 11.82 6.62
N ARG A 147 -5.75 12.16 7.52
CA ARG A 147 -5.46 12.97 8.71
C ARG A 147 -4.44 12.26 9.61
N SER A 148 -4.63 10.96 9.83
CA SER A 148 -3.68 10.15 10.58
C SER A 148 -2.27 10.20 9.97
N CYS A 149 -2.15 10.08 8.64
CA CYS A 149 -0.86 10.17 7.96
C CYS A 149 -0.24 11.58 8.11
N ILE A 150 -1.01 12.65 7.92
CA ILE A 150 -0.55 14.03 8.10
C ILE A 150 -0.02 14.24 9.51
N SER A 151 -0.77 13.81 10.55
CA SER A 151 -0.36 13.96 11.94
C SER A 151 0.88 13.15 12.31
N CYS A 152 1.06 11.95 11.72
CA CYS A 152 2.21 11.09 12.06
C CYS A 152 3.46 11.45 11.27
N LEU A 153 3.34 12.05 10.07
CA LEU A 153 4.47 12.49 9.25
C LEU A 153 4.82 13.96 9.43
N ASP A 154 4.01 14.69 10.21
CA ASP A 154 4.08 16.14 10.37
C ASP A 154 4.19 16.88 9.01
N SER A 155 3.49 16.37 8.01
CA SER A 155 3.51 16.89 6.65
C SER A 155 2.20 16.60 5.93
N ASN A 156 1.81 17.48 5.04
CA ASN A 156 0.67 17.28 4.15
C ASN A 156 1.07 17.13 2.67
N MET A 157 2.36 16.95 2.40
CA MET A 157 2.93 16.92 1.05
C MET A 157 2.82 15.56 0.36
N MET A 158 2.26 14.53 1.03
CA MET A 158 2.07 13.22 0.43
C MET A 158 1.16 13.28 -0.78
N PRO A 159 1.62 12.81 -1.96
CA PRO A 159 0.76 12.52 -3.09
C PRO A 159 -0.35 11.53 -2.71
N ARG A 160 -1.54 11.67 -3.30
CA ARG A 160 -2.70 10.84 -2.98
C ARG A 160 -3.45 10.46 -4.24
N LEU A 161 -3.63 9.17 -4.45
CA LEU A 161 -4.60 8.67 -5.39
C LEU A 161 -5.95 8.53 -4.66
N ARG A 162 -6.93 9.31 -5.09
CA ARG A 162 -8.28 9.31 -4.55
C ARG A 162 -9.17 8.45 -5.44
N VAL A 163 -9.76 7.42 -4.84
CA VAL A 163 -10.67 6.49 -5.52
C VAL A 163 -12.10 6.84 -5.16
N GLY A 164 -12.88 7.32 -6.11
CA GLY A 164 -14.28 7.67 -5.90
C GLY A 164 -15.10 6.46 -5.49
N ILE A 165 -15.83 6.58 -4.39
CA ILE A 165 -16.74 5.54 -3.88
C ILE A 165 -18.21 5.98 -3.92
N GLY A 166 -18.48 7.19 -4.44
CA GLY A 166 -19.78 7.80 -4.34
C GLY A 166 -20.11 8.30 -2.94
N ARG A 167 -21.30 8.86 -2.78
CA ARG A 167 -21.79 9.38 -1.50
C ARG A 167 -23.19 8.88 -1.23
N PRO A 168 -23.52 8.50 0.03
CA PRO A 168 -24.88 8.16 0.39
C PRO A 168 -25.79 9.41 0.33
N THR A 169 -27.06 9.19 0.09
CA THR A 169 -28.07 10.28 0.01
C THR A 169 -28.25 10.97 1.37
N HIS A 170 -28.10 10.23 2.47
CA HIS A 170 -28.28 10.75 3.83
C HIS A 170 -26.94 10.85 4.55
N PRO A 171 -26.57 12.04 5.09
CA PRO A 171 -25.29 12.25 5.80
C PRO A 171 -25.07 11.30 6.98
N ASP A 172 -26.13 10.97 7.73
CA ASP A 172 -26.06 10.14 8.92
C ASP A 172 -25.68 8.69 8.63
N THR A 173 -25.80 8.25 7.36
CA THR A 173 -25.46 6.89 6.92
C THR A 173 -24.02 6.75 6.45
N VAL A 174 -23.22 7.81 6.44
CA VAL A 174 -21.85 7.81 5.90
C VAL A 174 -20.99 6.73 6.52
N ARG A 175 -21.05 6.53 7.85
CA ARG A 175 -20.26 5.50 8.53
C ARG A 175 -20.64 4.08 8.06
N GLY A 176 -21.92 3.79 7.98
CA GLY A 176 -22.42 2.49 7.47
C GLY A 176 -22.06 2.31 6.00
N TYR A 177 -22.17 3.37 5.20
CA TYR A 177 -21.87 3.34 3.79
C TYR A 177 -20.39 3.00 3.50
N VAL A 178 -19.44 3.66 4.16
CA VAL A 178 -18.00 3.40 3.93
C VAL A 178 -17.57 2.02 4.41
N LEU A 179 -18.20 1.50 5.46
CA LEU A 179 -17.95 0.16 5.99
C LEU A 179 -18.74 -0.94 5.23
N GLY A 180 -19.65 -0.55 4.35
CA GLY A 180 -20.42 -1.45 3.50
C GLY A 180 -19.60 -1.95 2.30
N TYR A 181 -19.98 -3.14 1.81
CA TYR A 181 -19.45 -3.69 0.56
C TYR A 181 -20.03 -2.97 -0.66
N PHE A 182 -19.31 -3.04 -1.76
CA PHE A 182 -19.87 -2.64 -3.06
C PHE A 182 -20.94 -3.64 -3.49
N ALA A 183 -22.09 -3.15 -3.96
CA ALA A 183 -23.10 -3.99 -4.58
C ALA A 183 -22.55 -4.63 -5.89
N PRO A 184 -23.09 -5.78 -6.33
CA PRO A 184 -22.62 -6.43 -7.56
C PRO A 184 -22.58 -5.48 -8.78
N ALA A 185 -23.61 -4.68 -8.99
CA ALA A 185 -23.65 -3.68 -10.06
C ALA A 185 -22.59 -2.57 -9.90
N GLU A 186 -22.22 -2.22 -8.67
CA GLU A 186 -21.14 -1.27 -8.40
C GLU A 186 -19.77 -1.89 -8.64
N GLN A 187 -19.61 -3.19 -8.38
CA GLN A 187 -18.37 -3.92 -8.64
C GLN A 187 -18.06 -3.96 -10.14
N GLU A 188 -19.07 -4.04 -11.00
CA GLU A 188 -18.89 -3.94 -12.46
C GLU A 188 -18.37 -2.57 -12.91
N LEU A 189 -18.65 -1.51 -12.13
CA LEU A 189 -18.13 -0.16 -12.35
C LEU A 189 -16.74 0.09 -11.73
N LEU A 190 -16.13 -0.93 -11.10
CA LEU A 190 -14.78 -0.87 -10.53
C LEU A 190 -13.62 -1.28 -11.48
N PRO A 191 -13.78 -1.59 -12.79
CA PRO A 191 -12.67 -1.75 -13.73
C PRO A 191 -11.65 -0.59 -13.70
N PRO A 192 -11.99 0.65 -13.27
CA PRO A 192 -11.02 1.70 -12.99
C PRO A 192 -9.94 1.33 -11.96
N LEU A 193 -10.06 0.24 -11.20
CA LEU A 193 -8.96 -0.22 -10.34
C LEU A 193 -7.71 -0.56 -11.16
N LEU A 194 -7.86 -1.03 -12.40
CA LEU A 194 -6.74 -1.23 -13.31
C LEU A 194 -6.14 0.12 -13.75
N SER A 195 -7.00 1.08 -14.10
CA SER A 195 -6.55 2.45 -14.43
C SER A 195 -5.93 3.16 -13.22
N ALA A 196 -6.35 2.83 -12.00
CA ALA A 196 -5.73 3.33 -10.78
C ALA A 196 -4.27 2.91 -10.67
N THR A 197 -3.95 1.67 -11.07
CA THR A 197 -2.57 1.18 -11.08
C THR A 197 -1.72 1.85 -12.15
N ASP A 198 -2.29 2.21 -13.32
CA ASP A 198 -1.57 2.97 -14.36
C ASP A 198 -1.19 4.36 -13.85
N LEU A 199 -2.14 5.10 -13.29
CA LEU A 199 -1.88 6.42 -12.71
C LEU A 199 -0.80 6.39 -11.62
N LEU A 200 -0.80 5.34 -10.79
CA LEU A 200 0.24 5.16 -9.77
C LEU A 200 1.61 4.90 -10.38
N LEU A 201 1.70 4.01 -11.36
CA LEU A 201 2.95 3.67 -12.04
C LEU A 201 3.51 4.86 -12.80
N ASP A 202 2.67 5.62 -13.50
CA ASP A 202 3.08 6.82 -14.22
C ASP A 202 3.58 7.89 -13.25
N HIS A 203 2.84 8.15 -12.16
CA HIS A 203 3.30 9.07 -11.12
C HIS A 203 4.66 8.67 -10.52
N VAL A 204 4.85 7.38 -10.23
CA VAL A 204 6.11 6.86 -9.69
C VAL A 204 7.24 7.03 -10.72
N ARG A 205 7.00 6.73 -12.00
CA ARG A 205 7.98 6.91 -13.09
C ARG A 205 8.38 8.37 -13.27
N GLU A 206 7.41 9.28 -13.34
CA GLU A 206 7.67 10.72 -13.46
C GLU A 206 8.54 11.25 -12.32
N ARG A 207 8.26 10.80 -11.09
CA ARG A 207 9.08 11.19 -9.94
C ARG A 207 10.48 10.60 -9.98
N SER A 208 10.65 9.40 -10.53
CA SER A 208 11.95 8.76 -10.65
C SER A 208 12.89 9.50 -11.61
N GLN A 209 12.32 10.15 -12.60
CA GLN A 209 13.06 10.90 -13.62
C GLN A 209 13.47 12.30 -13.14
N ARG A 210 12.87 12.82 -12.06
CA ARG A 210 13.29 14.11 -11.51
C ARG A 210 14.61 13.94 -10.76
N PRO A 211 15.65 14.75 -11.10
CA PRO A 211 16.86 14.74 -10.31
C PRO A 211 16.51 15.08 -8.86
N SER A 212 17.09 14.35 -7.90
CA SER A 212 16.98 14.72 -6.50
C SER A 212 17.59 16.11 -6.37
N SER A 213 16.75 17.11 -6.05
CA SER A 213 17.26 18.38 -5.53
C SER A 213 17.92 18.05 -4.19
N SER A 214 19.21 17.77 -4.24
CA SER A 214 20.06 17.79 -3.04
C SER A 214 20.16 19.23 -2.60
N PRO A 215 19.99 19.52 -1.30
CA PRO A 215 20.32 20.80 -0.74
C PRO A 215 21.82 21.09 -0.86
#